data_d23b0a665eb44b8f42167bde28ed8539
#
_entry.id   d23b0a665eb44b8f42167bde28ed8539
#
_cell.length_a   1.000
_cell.length_b   1.000
_cell.length_c   1.000
_cell.angle_alpha   90.00
_cell.angle_beta   90.00
_cell.angle_gamma   90.00
#
_symmetry.space_group_name_H-M   'P 1'
#
loop_
_entity.id
_entity.type
_entity.pdbx_description
1 polymer ?
#
loop_
_entity_poly.entity_id
_entity_poly.type
_entity_poly.pdbx_seq_one_letter_code
_entity_poly.pdbx_strand_id
1 'polypeptide(L)'
;MYRYRRNQIKTEFKIVNTNQNKVKNSSCIYGLRAWFIATFAVIMILSCTQDIENLVGPSYSGYTIGVTAQYGGVGIKISEGSATIRMEVVTAAGVPVNGATVVLTSTLGTLSAASFTTVNGLATGTLTAGDTAGTAYVVATVENVSATTTVSILSF
;
A
#
# COMPACT_ATOMS: atom_id res chain seq x y z
N MET A 1 -56.84 -56.09 8.09
CA MET A 1 -55.70 -55.74 7.26
C MET A 1 -55.76 -54.29 6.66
N TYR A 2 -56.92 -53.68 6.50
CA TYR A 2 -57.07 -52.35 5.89
C TYR A 2 -56.71 -51.15 6.77
N ARG A 3 -56.73 -51.28 8.10
CA ARG A 3 -56.39 -50.18 9.04
C ARG A 3 -54.90 -49.91 9.20
N TYR A 4 -54.05 -50.92 8.98
CA TYR A 4 -52.60 -50.79 9.08
C TYR A 4 -52.00 -49.97 7.95
N ARG A 5 -52.46 -50.17 6.70
CA ARG A 5 -51.97 -49.43 5.54
C ARG A 5 -52.27 -47.93 5.58
N ARG A 6 -53.39 -47.52 6.24
CA ARG A 6 -53.79 -46.12 6.27
C ARG A 6 -52.90 -45.27 7.24
N ASN A 7 -52.35 -45.93 8.23
CA ASN A 7 -51.45 -45.29 9.20
C ASN A 7 -50.06 -45.11 8.61
N GLN A 8 -49.58 -46.01 7.77
CA GLN A 8 -48.29 -45.89 7.13
C GLN A 8 -48.25 -44.73 6.11
N ILE A 9 -49.31 -44.54 5.37
CA ILE A 9 -49.39 -43.43 4.37
C ILE A 9 -49.44 -42.07 5.09
N LYS A 10 -50.07 -41.96 6.27
CA LYS A 10 -50.13 -40.73 7.05
C LYS A 10 -48.75 -40.36 7.68
N THR A 11 -47.98 -41.37 8.09
CA THR A 11 -46.63 -41.17 8.63
C THR A 11 -45.65 -40.77 7.55
N GLU A 12 -45.68 -41.39 6.38
CA GLU A 12 -44.86 -41.03 5.26
C GLU A 12 -45.15 -39.59 4.79
N PHE A 13 -46.44 -39.18 4.70
CA PHE A 13 -46.80 -37.83 4.27
C PHE A 13 -46.35 -36.75 5.29
N LYS A 14 -46.33 -37.09 6.59
CA LYS A 14 -45.87 -36.17 7.62
C LYS A 14 -44.34 -35.98 7.64
N ILE A 15 -43.59 -37.06 7.32
CA ILE A 15 -42.13 -37.01 7.22
C ILE A 15 -41.68 -36.19 5.99
N VAL A 16 -42.35 -36.38 4.83
CA VAL A 16 -42.06 -35.63 3.60
C VAL A 16 -42.33 -34.13 3.78
N ASN A 17 -43.42 -33.76 4.48
CA ASN A 17 -43.77 -32.35 4.69
C ASN A 17 -42.82 -31.63 5.71
N THR A 18 -42.29 -32.37 6.70
CA THR A 18 -41.33 -31.81 7.67
C THR A 18 -39.94 -31.58 7.00
N ASN A 19 -39.55 -32.45 6.06
CA ASN A 19 -38.28 -32.27 5.33
C ASN A 19 -38.33 -31.11 4.32
N GLN A 20 -39.47 -30.88 3.68
CA GLN A 20 -39.62 -29.76 2.73
C GLN A 20 -39.53 -28.39 3.45
N ASN A 21 -40.05 -28.27 4.66
CA ASN A 21 -39.93 -27.02 5.44
C ASN A 21 -38.50 -26.78 5.99
N LYS A 22 -37.73 -27.84 6.25
CA LYS A 22 -36.34 -27.71 6.72
C LYS A 22 -35.38 -27.28 5.58
N VAL A 23 -35.63 -27.73 4.36
CA VAL A 23 -34.85 -27.35 3.17
C VAL A 23 -35.12 -25.89 2.75
N LYS A 24 -36.37 -25.40 2.89
CA LYS A 24 -36.71 -24.00 2.55
C LYS A 24 -36.05 -22.98 3.48
N ASN A 25 -35.92 -23.28 4.78
CA ASN A 25 -35.31 -22.36 5.74
C ASN A 25 -33.78 -22.32 5.64
N SER A 26 -33.11 -23.41 5.21
CA SER A 26 -31.65 -23.40 5.03
C SER A 26 -31.21 -22.63 3.78
N SER A 27 -32.00 -22.65 2.71
CA SER A 27 -31.67 -21.92 1.48
C SER A 27 -31.67 -20.40 1.64
N CYS A 28 -32.55 -19.87 2.51
CA CYS A 28 -32.62 -18.43 2.75
C CYS A 28 -31.42 -17.92 3.56
N ILE A 29 -30.90 -18.73 4.50
CA ILE A 29 -29.76 -18.38 5.35
C ILE A 29 -28.44 -18.42 4.55
N TYR A 30 -28.30 -19.37 3.61
CA TYR A 30 -27.13 -19.46 2.74
C TYR A 30 -27.08 -18.32 1.72
N GLY A 31 -28.21 -17.90 1.17
CA GLY A 31 -28.31 -16.77 0.27
C GLY A 31 -27.87 -15.46 0.92
N LEU A 32 -28.31 -15.21 2.15
CA LEU A 32 -27.96 -13.99 2.89
C LEU A 32 -26.47 -13.96 3.27
N ARG A 33 -25.90 -15.09 3.71
CA ARG A 33 -24.46 -15.22 4.02
C ARG A 33 -23.58 -15.08 2.79
N ALA A 34 -23.98 -15.66 1.66
CA ALA A 34 -23.25 -15.53 0.40
C ALA A 34 -23.25 -14.08 -0.10
N TRP A 35 -24.33 -13.34 0.10
CA TRP A 35 -24.42 -11.94 -0.30
C TRP A 35 -23.54 -11.03 0.56
N PHE A 36 -23.47 -11.26 1.88
CA PHE A 36 -22.56 -10.53 2.77
C PHE A 36 -21.08 -10.80 2.47
N ILE A 37 -20.72 -12.04 2.11
CA ILE A 37 -19.35 -12.39 1.73
C ILE A 37 -18.98 -11.73 0.39
N ALA A 38 -19.89 -11.72 -0.57
CA ALA A 38 -19.67 -11.08 -1.87
C ALA A 38 -19.53 -9.56 -1.76
N THR A 39 -20.36 -8.88 -0.96
CA THR A 39 -20.26 -7.44 -0.71
C THR A 39 -19.00 -7.06 0.07
N PHE A 40 -18.58 -7.89 1.04
CA PHE A 40 -17.35 -7.67 1.79
C PHE A 40 -16.10 -7.85 0.92
N ALA A 41 -16.11 -8.83 -0.01
CA ALA A 41 -15.02 -9.03 -0.96
C ALA A 41 -14.88 -7.85 -1.95
N VAL A 42 -15.99 -7.26 -2.40
CA VAL A 42 -15.97 -6.07 -3.28
C VAL A 42 -15.42 -4.84 -2.55
N ILE A 43 -15.75 -4.65 -1.27
CA ILE A 43 -15.23 -3.54 -0.45
C ILE A 43 -13.72 -3.67 -0.23
N MET A 44 -13.20 -4.90 -0.05
CA MET A 44 -11.76 -5.12 0.11
C MET A 44 -10.95 -4.83 -1.16
N ILE A 45 -11.53 -4.98 -2.35
CA ILE A 45 -10.84 -4.69 -3.63
C ILE A 45 -10.75 -3.17 -3.86
N LEU A 46 -11.71 -2.39 -3.36
CA LEU A 46 -11.72 -0.92 -3.49
C LEU A 46 -10.82 -0.20 -2.48
N SER A 47 -10.30 -0.90 -1.47
CA SER A 47 -9.48 -0.31 -0.39
C SER A 47 -7.98 -0.25 -0.68
N CYS A 48 -7.53 -0.67 -1.86
CA CYS A 48 -6.10 -0.77 -2.18
C CYS A 48 -5.64 0.13 -3.34
N THR A 49 -6.28 1.29 -3.51
CA THR A 49 -5.68 2.37 -4.31
C THR A 49 -4.88 3.27 -3.37
N GLN A 50 -3.65 2.91 -3.09
CA GLN A 50 -2.66 3.88 -2.62
C GLN A 50 -2.36 4.78 -3.80
N ASP A 51 -2.86 5.99 -3.76
CA ASP A 51 -2.46 7.05 -4.68
C ASP A 51 -0.96 7.27 -4.53
N ILE A 52 -0.20 6.78 -5.51
CA ILE A 52 1.21 7.12 -5.67
C ILE A 52 1.24 8.47 -6.39
N GLU A 53 0.82 9.53 -5.69
CA GLU A 53 0.75 10.90 -6.26
C GLU A 53 2.12 11.51 -6.55
N ASN A 54 3.22 10.80 -6.22
CA ASN A 54 4.58 11.29 -6.45
C ASN A 54 5.34 10.53 -7.55
N LEU A 55 4.65 9.82 -8.43
CA LEU A 55 5.28 9.30 -9.64
C LEU A 55 5.36 10.43 -10.67
N VAL A 56 6.51 11.09 -10.73
CA VAL A 56 6.83 11.97 -11.85
C VAL A 56 6.84 11.10 -13.11
N GLY A 57 6.01 11.45 -14.09
CA GLY A 57 5.83 10.68 -15.32
C GLY A 57 7.13 10.39 -16.06
N PRO A 58 7.13 9.46 -17.02
CA PRO A 58 8.35 9.04 -17.73
C PRO A 58 9.00 10.22 -18.44
N SER A 59 10.25 10.44 -18.12
CA SER A 59 11.08 11.41 -18.81
C SER A 59 11.62 10.84 -20.12
N TYR A 60 12.21 11.69 -20.94
CA TYR A 60 12.93 11.28 -22.15
C TYR A 60 14.08 10.30 -21.89
N SER A 61 14.61 10.20 -20.68
CA SER A 61 15.63 9.22 -20.28
C SER A 61 15.11 7.79 -20.14
N GLY A 62 13.80 7.60 -20.13
CA GLY A 62 13.18 6.29 -19.90
C GLY A 62 13.24 5.80 -18.45
N TYR A 63 13.65 6.65 -17.51
CA TYR A 63 13.68 6.35 -16.08
C TYR A 63 12.53 7.05 -15.33
N THR A 64 12.11 6.43 -14.24
CA THR A 64 11.24 7.01 -13.23
C THR A 64 11.97 6.94 -11.90
N ILE A 65 11.98 8.03 -11.15
CA ILE A 65 12.57 8.09 -9.83
C ILE A 65 11.49 8.37 -8.78
N GLY A 66 11.55 7.62 -7.67
CA GLY A 66 10.79 7.87 -6.44
C GLY A 66 11.75 8.23 -5.31
N VAL A 67 11.34 9.15 -4.43
CA VAL A 67 12.09 9.49 -3.21
C VAL A 67 11.16 9.54 -2.02
N THR A 68 11.56 8.92 -0.92
CA THR A 68 10.81 8.90 0.34
C THR A 68 11.73 9.19 1.51
N ALA A 69 11.23 9.93 2.49
CA ALA A 69 11.93 10.19 3.75
C ALA A 69 11.30 9.34 4.86
N GLN A 70 12.14 8.66 5.65
CA GLN A 70 11.73 7.82 6.76
C GLN A 70 12.38 8.34 8.04
N TYR A 71 11.56 8.71 9.02
CA TYR A 71 11.98 9.18 10.34
C TYR A 71 10.89 8.87 11.37
N GLY A 72 11.25 8.88 12.66
CA GLY A 72 10.29 8.64 13.74
C GLY A 72 9.47 9.88 14.08
N GLY A 73 8.17 9.70 14.32
CA GLY A 73 7.29 10.78 14.77
C GLY A 73 6.90 11.78 13.67
N VAL A 74 6.68 13.03 14.08
CA VAL A 74 6.18 14.12 13.22
C VAL A 74 7.28 14.95 12.54
N GLY A 75 8.54 14.67 12.86
CA GLY A 75 9.71 15.38 12.32
C GLY A 75 11.00 14.94 13.03
N ILE A 76 12.12 15.50 12.58
CA ILE A 76 13.44 15.30 13.19
C ILE A 76 13.81 16.52 14.04
N LYS A 77 14.51 16.31 15.17
CA LYS A 77 14.93 17.36 16.07
C LYS A 77 16.16 18.09 15.50
N ILE A 78 16.20 19.42 15.63
CA ILE A 78 17.39 20.23 15.27
C ILE A 78 18.65 19.70 15.96
N SER A 79 19.79 19.80 15.29
CA SER A 79 21.14 19.43 15.73
C SER A 79 21.36 17.94 16.07
N GLU A 80 20.31 17.13 16.27
CA GLU A 80 20.43 15.73 16.72
C GLU A 80 19.70 14.74 15.81
N GLY A 81 18.61 15.18 15.16
CA GLY A 81 17.73 14.29 14.41
C GLY A 81 18.28 13.90 13.05
N SER A 82 17.88 12.72 12.58
CA SER A 82 18.21 12.26 11.23
C SER A 82 17.02 11.58 10.56
N ALA A 83 16.96 11.68 9.23
CA ALA A 83 16.00 11.00 8.39
C ALA A 83 16.71 10.13 7.36
N THR A 84 16.24 8.92 7.15
CA THR A 84 16.71 8.06 6.05
C THR A 84 15.97 8.43 4.78
N ILE A 85 16.72 8.78 3.75
CA ILE A 85 16.19 9.09 2.42
C ILE A 85 16.35 7.86 1.53
N ARG A 86 15.24 7.27 1.12
CA ARG A 86 15.21 6.14 0.21
C ARG A 86 14.87 6.63 -1.19
N MET A 87 15.69 6.27 -2.15
CA MET A 87 15.55 6.58 -3.58
C MET A 87 15.32 5.29 -4.35
N GLU A 88 14.35 5.27 -5.24
CA GLU A 88 14.06 4.13 -6.11
C GLU A 88 14.07 4.57 -7.56
N VAL A 89 14.84 3.88 -8.40
CA VAL A 89 14.97 4.16 -9.82
C VAL A 89 14.54 2.93 -10.63
N VAL A 90 13.52 3.13 -11.45
CA VAL A 90 12.98 2.09 -12.33
C VAL A 90 12.91 2.59 -13.77
N THR A 91 12.90 1.67 -14.72
CA THR A 91 12.59 2.00 -16.12
C THR A 91 11.11 2.36 -16.28
N ALA A 92 10.70 2.89 -17.42
CA ALA A 92 9.28 3.11 -17.75
C ALA A 92 8.42 1.83 -17.70
N ALA A 93 9.04 0.65 -17.81
CA ALA A 93 8.40 -0.66 -17.65
C ALA A 93 8.36 -1.16 -16.19
N GLY A 94 8.83 -0.34 -15.22
CA GLY A 94 8.86 -0.72 -13.80
C GLY A 94 10.01 -1.65 -13.42
N VAL A 95 11.01 -1.83 -14.27
CA VAL A 95 12.17 -2.70 -14.00
C VAL A 95 13.22 -1.91 -13.20
N PRO A 96 13.71 -2.42 -12.05
CA PRO A 96 14.74 -1.78 -11.25
C PRO A 96 16.03 -1.54 -12.03
N VAL A 97 16.62 -0.35 -11.91
CA VAL A 97 17.85 0.05 -12.61
C VAL A 97 19.04 -0.07 -11.68
N ASN A 98 20.00 -0.93 -12.04
CA ASN A 98 21.27 -1.06 -11.34
C ASN A 98 22.30 -0.07 -11.85
N GLY A 99 23.14 0.46 -10.95
CA GLY A 99 24.27 1.32 -11.32
C GLY A 99 23.85 2.74 -11.74
N ALA A 100 22.58 3.12 -11.59
CA ALA A 100 22.16 4.49 -11.84
C ALA A 100 22.74 5.43 -10.79
N THR A 101 23.32 6.55 -11.21
CA THR A 101 23.83 7.59 -10.33
C THR A 101 22.71 8.56 -9.98
N VAL A 102 22.35 8.62 -8.72
CA VAL A 102 21.35 9.55 -8.18
C VAL A 102 22.06 10.68 -7.44
N VAL A 103 21.84 11.91 -7.85
CA VAL A 103 22.30 13.12 -7.17
C VAL A 103 21.23 13.56 -6.18
N LEU A 104 21.61 13.78 -4.93
CA LEU A 104 20.73 14.21 -3.85
C LEU A 104 21.10 15.61 -3.39
N THR A 105 20.12 16.49 -3.26
CA THR A 105 20.25 17.83 -2.71
C THR A 105 19.20 18.10 -1.64
N SER A 106 19.54 18.98 -0.67
CA SER A 106 18.60 19.39 0.36
C SER A 106 18.69 20.90 0.62
N THR A 107 17.57 21.52 0.95
CA THR A 107 17.53 22.95 1.31
C THR A 107 17.94 23.22 2.75
N LEU A 108 17.75 22.26 3.66
CA LEU A 108 18.12 22.33 5.07
C LEU A 108 18.77 21.03 5.51
N GLY A 109 19.64 21.11 6.53
CA GLY A 109 20.38 19.97 7.05
C GLY A 109 21.55 19.57 6.17
N THR A 110 22.19 18.44 6.52
CA THR A 110 23.39 17.91 5.85
C THR A 110 23.11 16.49 5.35
N LEU A 111 23.41 16.22 4.08
CA LEU A 111 23.30 14.89 3.50
C LEU A 111 24.58 14.09 3.74
N SER A 112 24.45 12.77 3.95
CA SER A 112 25.58 11.85 4.12
C SER A 112 26.50 11.79 2.88
N ALA A 113 25.94 12.01 1.69
CA ALA A 113 26.65 12.17 0.42
C ALA A 113 25.77 12.94 -0.57
N ALA A 114 26.39 13.54 -1.59
CA ALA A 114 25.66 14.22 -2.66
C ALA A 114 25.29 13.29 -3.83
N SER A 115 25.89 12.10 -3.90
CA SER A 115 25.70 11.16 -5.01
C SER A 115 25.65 9.73 -4.48
N PHE A 116 24.75 8.93 -5.03
CA PHE A 116 24.51 7.53 -4.66
C PHE A 116 24.36 6.69 -5.92
N THR A 117 24.81 5.43 -5.85
CA THR A 117 24.63 4.46 -6.93
C THR A 117 23.58 3.44 -6.55
N THR A 118 22.64 3.16 -7.44
CA THR A 118 21.56 2.20 -7.17
C THR A 118 22.03 0.76 -7.23
N VAL A 119 21.53 -0.06 -6.30
CA VAL A 119 21.63 -1.52 -6.29
C VAL A 119 20.23 -2.10 -6.30
N ASN A 120 19.90 -2.90 -7.30
CA ASN A 120 18.53 -3.39 -7.53
C ASN A 120 17.49 -2.25 -7.58
N GLY A 121 17.85 -1.13 -8.21
CA GLY A 121 17.01 0.05 -8.32
C GLY A 121 16.94 0.91 -7.06
N LEU A 122 17.60 0.53 -5.97
CA LEU A 122 17.51 1.23 -4.67
C LEU A 122 18.83 1.91 -4.31
N ALA A 123 18.73 3.12 -3.75
CA ALA A 123 19.80 3.81 -3.06
C ALA A 123 19.28 4.42 -1.76
N THR A 124 20.15 4.58 -0.77
CA THR A 124 19.78 5.10 0.55
C THR A 124 20.81 6.12 1.00
N GLY A 125 20.34 7.29 1.46
CA GLY A 125 21.13 8.33 2.05
C GLY A 125 20.56 8.73 3.41
N THR A 126 21.29 9.55 4.16
CA THR A 126 20.83 10.12 5.42
C THR A 126 20.85 11.63 5.35
N LEU A 127 19.78 12.28 5.78
CA LEU A 127 19.70 13.70 6.06
C LEU A 127 19.82 13.89 7.57
N THR A 128 20.83 14.63 8.01
CA THR A 128 21.00 15.04 9.42
C THR A 128 20.52 16.49 9.57
N ALA A 129 19.73 16.74 10.60
CA ALA A 129 19.22 18.07 10.88
C ALA A 129 20.39 19.03 11.25
N GLY A 130 20.32 20.24 10.70
CA GLY A 130 21.16 21.37 11.17
C GLY A 130 20.50 22.13 12.30
N ASP A 131 21.03 23.31 12.60
CA ASP A 131 20.57 24.17 13.71
C ASP A 131 19.34 25.03 13.36
N THR A 132 18.79 24.89 12.16
CA THR A 132 17.64 25.67 11.69
C THR A 132 16.43 24.79 11.61
N ALA A 133 15.35 25.15 12.32
CA ALA A 133 14.05 24.51 12.19
C ALA A 133 13.33 24.96 10.89
N GLY A 134 12.55 24.07 10.30
CA GLY A 134 11.81 24.34 9.07
C GLY A 134 11.52 23.06 8.29
N THR A 135 11.08 23.24 7.05
CA THR A 135 10.87 22.12 6.13
C THR A 135 12.05 22.00 5.17
N ALA A 136 12.79 20.91 5.29
CA ALA A 136 13.81 20.53 4.31
C ALA A 136 13.15 19.94 3.08
N TYR A 137 13.42 20.49 1.90
CA TYR A 137 13.06 19.91 0.61
C TYR A 137 14.25 19.10 0.11
N VAL A 138 14.05 17.79 -0.02
CA VAL A 138 15.07 16.87 -0.50
C VAL A 138 14.73 16.47 -1.93
N VAL A 139 15.62 16.79 -2.86
CA VAL A 139 15.47 16.52 -4.30
C VAL A 139 16.46 15.44 -4.71
N ALA A 140 15.96 14.37 -5.28
CA ALA A 140 16.74 13.32 -5.88
C ALA A 140 16.64 13.43 -7.41
N THR A 141 17.77 13.42 -8.11
CA THR A 141 17.84 13.56 -9.57
C THR A 141 18.65 12.41 -10.16
N VAL A 142 18.12 11.77 -11.19
CA VAL A 142 18.80 10.80 -12.04
C VAL A 142 18.71 11.29 -13.49
N GLU A 143 19.85 11.52 -14.15
CA GLU A 143 19.90 12.17 -15.47
C GLU A 143 19.10 13.49 -15.51
N ASN A 144 17.96 13.51 -16.20
CA ASN A 144 17.08 14.67 -16.33
C ASN A 144 15.73 14.52 -15.60
N VAL A 145 15.59 13.49 -14.75
CA VAL A 145 14.38 13.23 -13.95
C VAL A 145 14.65 13.54 -12.50
N SER A 146 13.73 14.20 -11.83
CA SER A 146 13.82 14.50 -10.41
C SER A 146 12.55 14.18 -9.66
N ALA A 147 12.70 13.79 -8.41
CA ALA A 147 11.61 13.66 -7.43
C ALA A 147 11.97 14.40 -6.16
N THR A 148 10.95 14.88 -5.44
CA THR A 148 11.12 15.67 -4.22
C THR A 148 10.35 15.04 -3.07
N THR A 149 10.96 15.03 -1.89
CA THR A 149 10.30 14.72 -0.62
C THR A 149 10.60 15.78 0.41
N THR A 150 9.84 15.82 1.51
CA THR A 150 10.02 16.81 2.57
C THR A 150 10.34 16.15 3.90
N VAL A 151 11.13 16.82 4.72
CA VAL A 151 11.44 16.43 6.09
C VAL A 151 11.22 17.64 7.00
N SER A 152 10.36 17.48 8.01
CA SER A 152 10.13 18.53 9.01
C SER A 152 11.25 18.51 10.05
N ILE A 153 11.95 19.65 10.24
CA ILE A 153 12.98 19.85 11.27
C ILE A 153 12.39 20.74 12.36
N LEU A 154 12.29 20.22 13.57
CA LEU A 154 11.55 20.81 14.68
C LEU A 154 12.49 21.25 15.81
N SER A 155 12.14 22.35 16.47
CA SER A 155 12.89 22.97 17.58
C SER A 155 12.32 22.62 18.96
N PHE A 156 12.22 21.32 19.29
CA PHE A 156 11.78 20.91 20.65
C PHE A 156 12.84 20.16 21.42
#